data_e4ff4af48598bdf7cf133d5e36ab6efb
#
_entry.id   e4ff4af48598bdf7cf133d5e36ab6efb
#
_cell.length_a   1.000
_cell.length_b   1.000
_cell.length_c   1.000
_cell.angle_alpha   90.00
_cell.angle_beta   90.00
_cell.angle_gamma   90.00
#
_symmetry.space_group_name_H-M   'P 1'
#
loop_
_entity.id
_entity.type
_entity.pdbx_description
1 polymer ?
#
loop_
_entity_poly.entity_id
_entity_poly.type
_entity_poly.pdbx_seq_one_letter_code
_entity_poly.pdbx_strand_id
1 'polypeptide(L)'
;MNKLLETPPTLAGNRDREKAADLLGQALAQGYLQIDEYDARLQAVYQTHTAPQLHELLTGLPVDRIRRHDPRRRAALIAAARRGVRIHLGAYVAMVAIVLTVWAAVAMTTSATYFWPIWPSLGGAIGFISHAMSIPRVKQSPESR
;
A
#
# COMPACT_ATOMS: atom_id res chain seq x y z
N MET A 1 -8.09 -8.18 48.88
CA MET A 1 -6.86 -7.37 48.97
C MET A 1 -6.01 -7.68 47.75
N ASN A 2 -6.45 -7.21 46.53
CA ASN A 2 -5.71 -7.45 45.30
C ASN A 2 -5.94 -6.31 44.29
N LYS A 3 -5.86 -5.05 44.75
CA LYS A 3 -6.11 -3.84 43.94
C LYS A 3 -4.81 -3.14 43.49
N LEU A 4 -3.66 -3.80 43.57
CA LEU A 4 -2.33 -3.18 43.35
C LEU A 4 -1.62 -3.61 42.06
N LEU A 5 -2.28 -4.33 41.13
CA LEU A 5 -1.68 -4.73 39.86
C LEU A 5 -2.52 -4.35 38.63
N GLU A 6 -3.45 -3.40 38.76
CA GLU A 6 -4.07 -2.85 37.57
C GLU A 6 -3.04 -1.92 36.90
N THR A 7 -2.41 -2.41 35.82
CA THR A 7 -1.58 -1.57 34.95
C THR A 7 -2.39 -0.34 34.56
N PRO A 8 -1.90 0.89 34.76
CA PRO A 8 -2.66 2.09 34.41
C PRO A 8 -3.08 2.03 32.93
N PRO A 9 -4.32 2.40 32.61
CA PRO A 9 -4.79 2.33 31.23
C PRO A 9 -3.92 3.20 30.33
N THR A 10 -3.49 2.61 29.22
CA THR A 10 -2.68 3.31 28.22
C THR A 10 -3.44 4.54 27.71
N LEU A 11 -2.82 5.72 27.74
CA LEU A 11 -3.41 6.96 27.27
C LEU A 11 -3.60 6.93 25.74
N ALA A 12 -4.70 7.48 25.27
CA ALA A 12 -4.97 7.67 23.85
C ALA A 12 -4.29 8.97 23.38
N GLY A 13 -3.35 8.87 22.47
CA GLY A 13 -2.71 10.03 21.83
C GLY A 13 -3.59 10.65 20.74
N ASN A 14 -3.23 11.86 20.26
CA ASN A 14 -3.94 12.53 19.17
C ASN A 14 -4.01 11.65 17.92
N ARG A 15 -2.89 10.97 17.60
CA ARG A 15 -2.81 10.05 16.45
C ARG A 15 -3.78 8.86 16.55
N ASP A 16 -4.09 8.40 17.76
CA ASP A 16 -5.01 7.29 17.97
C ASP A 16 -6.45 7.75 17.82
N ARG A 17 -6.77 8.96 18.31
CA ARG A 17 -8.06 9.62 18.08
C ARG A 17 -8.32 9.88 16.60
N GLU A 18 -7.33 10.40 15.86
CA GLU A 18 -7.42 10.61 14.42
C GLU A 18 -7.70 9.30 13.65
N LYS A 19 -7.00 8.20 14.01
CA LYS A 19 -7.26 6.89 13.40
C LYS A 19 -8.67 6.36 13.69
N ALA A 20 -9.17 6.59 14.90
CA ALA A 20 -10.53 6.19 15.26
C ALA A 20 -11.57 7.02 14.49
N ALA A 21 -11.38 8.35 14.42
CA ALA A 21 -12.24 9.25 13.64
C ALA A 21 -12.26 8.89 12.14
N ASP A 22 -11.09 8.60 11.55
CA ASP A 22 -10.98 8.13 10.17
C ASP A 22 -11.74 6.81 9.94
N LEU A 23 -11.65 5.89 10.89
CA LEU A 23 -12.36 4.61 10.81
C LEU A 23 -13.87 4.78 10.89
N LEU A 24 -14.36 5.66 11.78
CA LEU A 24 -15.78 6.01 11.88
C LEU A 24 -16.28 6.66 10.58
N GLY A 25 -15.50 7.56 9.98
CA GLY A 25 -15.83 8.17 8.69
C GLY A 25 -15.90 7.14 7.55
N GLN A 26 -15.00 6.16 7.53
CA GLN A 26 -15.05 5.04 6.58
C GLN A 26 -16.27 4.14 6.84
N ALA A 27 -16.63 3.89 8.10
CA ALA A 27 -17.80 3.11 8.47
C ALA A 27 -19.09 3.79 7.99
N LEU A 28 -19.22 5.11 8.17
CA LEU A 28 -20.33 5.90 7.65
C LEU A 28 -20.39 5.83 6.13
N ALA A 29 -19.27 6.08 5.43
CA ALA A 29 -19.19 6.05 3.97
C ALA A 29 -19.54 4.68 3.36
N GLN A 30 -19.33 3.59 4.11
CA GLN A 30 -19.62 2.21 3.71
C GLN A 30 -21.01 1.73 4.22
N GLY A 31 -21.78 2.59 4.88
CA GLY A 31 -23.14 2.29 5.35
C GLY A 31 -23.21 1.43 6.62
N TYR A 32 -22.10 1.29 7.37
CA TYR A 32 -22.06 0.58 8.65
C TYR A 32 -22.52 1.44 9.83
N LEU A 33 -22.60 2.77 9.67
CA LEU A 33 -23.10 3.73 10.66
C LEU A 33 -24.12 4.64 10.02
N GLN A 34 -25.10 5.08 10.82
CA GLN A 34 -25.98 6.20 10.48
C GLN A 34 -25.30 7.51 10.90
N ILE A 35 -25.76 8.64 10.31
CA ILE A 35 -25.13 9.93 10.54
C ILE A 35 -25.18 10.36 12.01
N ASP A 36 -26.30 10.15 12.68
CA ASP A 36 -26.47 10.51 14.08
C ASP A 36 -25.55 9.70 15.00
N GLU A 37 -25.39 8.40 14.70
CA GLU A 37 -24.47 7.51 15.44
C GLU A 37 -23.01 7.88 15.20
N TYR A 38 -22.67 8.26 13.96
CA TYR A 38 -21.35 8.74 13.62
C TYR A 38 -21.00 10.01 14.41
N ASP A 39 -21.89 11.00 14.43
CA ASP A 39 -21.66 12.28 15.13
C ASP A 39 -21.49 12.06 16.63
N ALA A 40 -22.33 11.23 17.26
CA ALA A 40 -22.22 10.89 18.66
C ALA A 40 -20.88 10.21 19.00
N ARG A 41 -20.48 9.21 18.21
CA ARG A 41 -19.22 8.49 18.41
C ARG A 41 -18.00 9.38 18.14
N LEU A 42 -18.08 10.25 17.12
CA LEU A 42 -17.00 11.18 16.79
C LEU A 42 -16.73 12.16 17.93
N GLN A 43 -17.78 12.73 18.53
CA GLN A 43 -17.65 13.59 19.72
C GLN A 43 -17.01 12.83 20.88
N ALA A 44 -17.43 11.60 21.14
CA ALA A 44 -16.89 10.76 22.18
C ALA A 44 -15.39 10.43 21.94
N VAL A 45 -14.97 10.22 20.70
CA VAL A 45 -13.54 10.01 20.34
C VAL A 45 -12.65 11.15 20.83
N TYR A 46 -13.08 12.40 20.61
CA TYR A 46 -12.29 13.57 21.03
C TYR A 46 -12.32 13.85 22.54
N GLN A 47 -13.32 13.32 23.24
CA GLN A 47 -13.42 13.42 24.70
C GLN A 47 -12.72 12.26 25.42
N THR A 48 -12.32 11.22 24.71
CA THR A 48 -11.73 10.01 25.27
C THR A 48 -10.23 10.22 25.56
N HIS A 49 -9.82 9.78 26.76
CA HIS A 49 -8.44 9.92 27.24
C HIS A 49 -7.63 8.62 27.23
N THR A 50 -8.27 7.46 27.13
CA THR A 50 -7.61 6.16 27.21
C THR A 50 -7.84 5.29 25.98
N ALA A 51 -6.84 4.47 25.65
CA ALA A 51 -6.92 3.56 24.51
C ALA A 51 -8.04 2.50 24.62
N PRO A 52 -8.31 1.90 25.80
CA PRO A 52 -9.45 0.98 25.96
C PRO A 52 -10.79 1.64 25.66
N GLN A 53 -11.04 2.86 26.19
CA GLN A 53 -12.28 3.60 25.91
C GLN A 53 -12.40 3.92 24.43
N LEU A 54 -11.30 4.29 23.75
CA LEU A 54 -11.29 4.53 22.32
C LEU A 54 -11.63 3.28 21.52
N HIS A 55 -11.15 2.11 21.97
CA HIS A 55 -11.47 0.84 21.34
C HIS A 55 -12.95 0.46 21.50
N GLU A 56 -13.53 0.77 22.66
CA GLU A 56 -14.95 0.52 22.95
C GLU A 56 -15.88 1.28 21.98
N LEU A 57 -15.52 2.51 21.58
CA LEU A 57 -16.27 3.29 20.60
C LEU A 57 -16.26 2.67 19.19
N LEU A 58 -15.33 1.78 18.91
CA LEU A 58 -15.24 1.04 17.66
C LEU A 58 -15.86 -0.34 17.73
N THR A 59 -16.35 -0.75 18.93
CA THR A 59 -16.99 -2.05 19.12
C THR A 59 -18.26 -2.17 18.29
N GLY A 60 -18.49 -3.35 17.74
CA GLY A 60 -19.62 -3.60 16.83
C GLY A 60 -19.37 -3.26 15.37
N LEU A 61 -18.26 -2.55 15.04
CA LEU A 61 -17.90 -2.28 13.66
C LEU A 61 -17.01 -3.38 13.08
N PRO A 62 -17.24 -3.81 11.83
CA PRO A 62 -16.39 -4.80 11.15
C PRO A 62 -15.09 -4.14 10.64
N VAL A 63 -14.22 -3.73 11.59
CA VAL A 63 -13.00 -2.93 11.35
C VAL A 63 -12.14 -3.50 10.23
N ASP A 64 -11.93 -4.83 10.20
CA ASP A 64 -11.13 -5.47 9.18
C ASP A 64 -11.75 -5.36 7.77
N ARG A 65 -13.08 -5.41 7.69
CA ARG A 65 -13.81 -5.27 6.43
C ARG A 65 -13.75 -3.84 5.94
N ILE A 66 -13.98 -2.87 6.83
CA ILE A 66 -13.89 -1.43 6.55
C ILE A 66 -12.51 -1.08 6.01
N ARG A 67 -11.44 -1.52 6.68
CA ARG A 67 -10.04 -1.28 6.24
C ARG A 67 -9.70 -1.92 4.90
N ARG A 68 -10.25 -3.10 4.59
CA ARG A 68 -10.01 -3.78 3.30
C ARG A 68 -10.63 -3.02 2.13
N HIS A 69 -11.73 -2.32 2.34
CA HIS A 69 -12.43 -1.55 1.31
C HIS A 69 -12.03 -0.08 1.26
N ASP A 70 -11.03 0.34 2.04
CA ASP A 70 -10.51 1.71 2.02
C ASP A 70 -9.91 2.04 0.65
N PRO A 71 -10.50 3.00 -0.11
CA PRO A 71 -10.02 3.38 -1.43
C PRO A 71 -8.62 4.04 -1.36
N ARG A 72 -8.31 4.74 -0.26
CA ARG A 72 -6.99 5.38 -0.06
C ARG A 72 -5.89 4.32 0.05
N ARG A 73 -6.14 3.26 0.79
CA ARG A 73 -5.20 2.14 0.93
C ARG A 73 -4.99 1.43 -0.41
N ARG A 74 -6.07 1.20 -1.17
CA ARG A 74 -5.97 0.62 -2.53
C ARG A 74 -5.18 1.51 -3.46
N ALA A 75 -5.43 2.82 -3.47
CA ALA A 75 -4.69 3.78 -4.28
C ALA A 75 -3.19 3.80 -3.91
N ALA A 76 -2.86 3.78 -2.61
CA ALA A 76 -1.47 3.72 -2.14
C ALA A 76 -0.76 2.44 -2.58
N LEU A 77 -1.41 1.27 -2.53
CA LEU A 77 -0.85 0.00 -3.00
C LEU A 77 -0.61 0.02 -4.52
N ILE A 78 -1.54 0.58 -5.30
CA ILE A 78 -1.39 0.72 -6.76
C ILE A 78 -0.22 1.68 -7.07
N ALA A 79 -0.12 2.80 -6.37
CA ALA A 79 0.97 3.76 -6.54
C ALA A 79 2.34 3.15 -6.21
N ALA A 80 2.42 2.37 -5.12
CA ALA A 80 3.64 1.64 -4.74
C ALA A 80 4.03 0.61 -5.80
N ALA A 81 3.08 -0.17 -6.31
CA ALA A 81 3.32 -1.14 -7.37
C ALA A 81 3.82 -0.48 -8.65
N ARG A 82 3.21 0.65 -9.07
CA ARG A 82 3.66 1.42 -10.24
C ARG A 82 5.07 1.99 -10.06
N ARG A 83 5.43 2.42 -8.85
CA ARG A 83 6.80 2.89 -8.54
C ARG A 83 7.79 1.75 -8.70
N GLY A 84 7.50 0.56 -8.18
CA GLY A 84 8.33 -0.63 -8.34
C GLY A 84 8.62 -0.94 -9.80
N VAL A 85 7.59 -0.97 -10.66
CA VAL A 85 7.75 -1.21 -12.11
C VAL A 85 8.66 -0.17 -12.77
N ARG A 86 8.49 1.12 -12.44
CA ARG A 86 9.32 2.19 -13.02
C ARG A 86 10.79 2.05 -12.63
N ILE A 87 11.07 1.68 -11.38
CA ILE A 87 12.45 1.45 -10.91
C ILE A 87 13.07 0.27 -11.66
N HIS A 88 12.35 -0.84 -11.81
CA HIS A 88 12.84 -2.01 -12.54
C HIS A 88 13.05 -1.72 -14.03
N LEU A 89 12.14 -0.95 -14.65
CA LEU A 89 12.31 -0.51 -16.03
C LEU A 89 13.55 0.37 -16.19
N GLY A 90 13.75 1.33 -15.28
CA GLY A 90 14.94 2.19 -15.29
C GLY A 90 16.23 1.39 -15.14
N ALA A 91 16.25 0.43 -14.21
CA ALA A 91 17.41 -0.46 -14.02
C ALA A 91 17.69 -1.33 -15.26
N TYR A 92 16.63 -1.86 -15.89
CA TYR A 92 16.79 -2.62 -17.14
C TYR A 92 17.35 -1.77 -18.27
N VAL A 93 16.82 -0.56 -18.50
CA VAL A 93 17.32 0.36 -19.52
C VAL A 93 18.77 0.74 -19.27
N ALA A 94 19.15 1.02 -18.01
CA ALA A 94 20.53 1.31 -17.64
C ALA A 94 21.46 0.11 -17.93
N MET A 95 21.04 -1.10 -17.57
CA MET A 95 21.79 -2.33 -17.86
C MET A 95 22.00 -2.50 -19.38
N VAL A 96 20.95 -2.33 -20.19
CA VAL A 96 21.05 -2.45 -21.65
C VAL A 96 22.01 -1.40 -22.22
N ALA A 97 21.93 -0.15 -21.76
CA ALA A 97 22.83 0.92 -22.18
C ALA A 97 24.29 0.60 -21.87
N ILE A 98 24.58 0.11 -20.67
CA ILE A 98 25.94 -0.31 -20.27
C ILE A 98 26.45 -1.44 -21.17
N VAL A 99 25.64 -2.48 -21.37
CA VAL A 99 26.01 -3.65 -22.18
C VAL A 99 26.30 -3.25 -23.64
N LEU A 100 25.46 -2.37 -24.20
CA LEU A 100 25.65 -1.87 -25.57
C LEU A 100 26.90 -0.99 -25.67
N THR A 101 27.18 -0.15 -24.66
CA THR A 101 28.39 0.68 -24.64
C THR A 101 29.65 -0.19 -24.60
N VAL A 102 29.66 -1.20 -23.74
CA VAL A 102 30.81 -2.15 -23.65
C VAL A 102 30.95 -2.89 -24.96
N TRP A 103 29.89 -3.39 -25.56
CA TRP A 103 29.93 -4.07 -26.84
C TRP A 103 30.51 -3.15 -27.94
N ALA A 104 30.04 -1.91 -28.04
CA ALA A 104 30.52 -0.95 -29.03
C ALA A 104 32.03 -0.68 -28.85
N ALA A 105 32.47 -0.46 -27.62
CA ALA A 105 33.91 -0.26 -27.32
C ALA A 105 34.75 -1.45 -27.75
N VAL A 106 34.28 -2.68 -27.45
CA VAL A 106 35.00 -3.93 -27.87
C VAL A 106 34.97 -4.06 -29.39
N ALA A 107 33.85 -3.83 -30.06
CA ALA A 107 33.76 -3.92 -31.52
C ALA A 107 34.65 -2.90 -32.26
N MET A 108 34.86 -1.72 -31.64
CA MET A 108 35.75 -0.69 -32.21
C MET A 108 37.27 -1.01 -32.00
N THR A 109 37.59 -1.77 -30.97
CA THR A 109 38.99 -2.10 -30.61
C THR A 109 39.43 -3.49 -31.10
N THR A 110 38.48 -4.35 -31.42
CA THR A 110 38.74 -5.71 -31.90
C THR A 110 37.89 -5.99 -33.14
N SER A 111 38.30 -6.96 -33.97
CA SER A 111 37.51 -7.39 -35.13
C SER A 111 36.33 -8.29 -34.76
N ALA A 112 35.89 -8.30 -33.50
CA ALA A 112 34.86 -9.15 -33.01
C ALA A 112 33.46 -8.51 -33.30
N THR A 113 32.79 -9.01 -34.33
CA THR A 113 31.48 -8.50 -34.80
C THR A 113 30.30 -9.26 -34.16
N TYR A 114 30.57 -10.31 -33.38
CA TYR A 114 29.48 -11.07 -32.74
C TYR A 114 28.68 -10.23 -31.75
N PHE A 115 27.35 -10.13 -31.96
CA PHE A 115 26.45 -9.34 -31.12
C PHE A 115 26.01 -10.13 -29.87
N TRP A 116 26.91 -10.27 -28.90
CA TRP A 116 26.66 -10.96 -27.63
C TRP A 116 25.66 -10.23 -26.69
N PRO A 117 25.43 -8.90 -26.78
CA PRO A 117 24.46 -8.18 -25.93
C PRO A 117 23.03 -8.73 -25.98
N ILE A 118 22.68 -9.52 -26.99
CA ILE A 118 21.36 -10.14 -27.14
C ILE A 118 20.99 -11.01 -25.93
N TRP A 119 21.95 -11.75 -25.38
CA TRP A 119 21.70 -12.70 -24.29
C TRP A 119 21.33 -12.03 -22.97
N PRO A 120 22.11 -11.10 -22.40
CA PRO A 120 21.73 -10.41 -21.18
C PRO A 120 20.49 -9.53 -21.37
N SER A 121 20.28 -8.94 -22.55
CA SER A 121 19.09 -8.15 -22.85
C SER A 121 17.82 -9.01 -22.86
N LEU A 122 17.86 -10.17 -23.49
CA LEU A 122 16.74 -11.11 -23.55
C LEU A 122 16.40 -11.67 -22.14
N GLY A 123 17.43 -12.09 -21.40
CA GLY A 123 17.25 -12.57 -20.02
C GLY A 123 16.62 -11.52 -19.10
N GLY A 124 17.08 -10.27 -19.19
CA GLY A 124 16.51 -9.15 -18.44
C GLY A 124 15.07 -8.84 -18.85
N ALA A 125 14.74 -8.93 -20.15
CA ALA A 125 13.37 -8.72 -20.65
C ALA A 125 12.40 -9.77 -20.10
N ILE A 126 12.78 -11.04 -20.08
CA ILE A 126 11.97 -12.13 -19.52
C ILE A 126 11.70 -11.90 -18.04
N GLY A 127 12.72 -11.53 -17.25
CA GLY A 127 12.60 -11.20 -15.84
C GLY A 127 11.64 -10.02 -15.59
N PHE A 128 11.76 -8.97 -16.40
CA PHE A 128 10.90 -7.80 -16.32
C PHE A 128 9.42 -8.13 -16.63
N ILE A 129 9.17 -8.88 -17.70
CA ILE A 129 7.81 -9.29 -18.10
C ILE A 129 7.16 -10.16 -17.02
N SER A 130 7.91 -11.13 -16.48
CA SER A 130 7.44 -11.99 -15.39
C SER A 130 7.04 -11.17 -14.16
N HIS A 131 7.85 -10.19 -13.78
CA HIS A 131 7.56 -9.31 -12.65
C HIS A 131 6.34 -8.41 -12.92
N ALA A 132 6.23 -7.84 -14.12
CA ALA A 132 5.11 -6.98 -14.51
C ALA A 132 3.77 -7.76 -14.56
N MET A 133 3.79 -9.03 -14.93
CA MET A 133 2.60 -9.90 -14.97
C MET A 133 2.14 -10.35 -13.58
N SER A 134 3.02 -10.34 -12.59
CA SER A 134 2.71 -10.72 -11.20
C SER A 134 1.92 -9.65 -10.43
N ILE A 135 1.72 -8.46 -11.02
CA ILE A 135 0.94 -7.39 -10.39
C ILE A 135 -0.55 -7.68 -10.53
N PRO A 136 -1.31 -7.79 -9.42
CA PRO A 136 -2.75 -8.04 -9.47
C PRO A 136 -3.45 -6.92 -10.25
N ARG A 137 -4.10 -7.27 -11.37
CA ARG A 137 -4.99 -6.36 -12.07
C ARG A 137 -6.24 -6.16 -11.23
N VAL A 138 -6.50 -4.93 -10.79
CA VAL A 138 -7.77 -4.57 -10.15
C VAL A 138 -8.86 -4.74 -11.21
N LYS A 139 -9.63 -5.85 -11.10
CA LYS A 139 -10.87 -6.00 -11.84
C LYS A 139 -11.80 -4.86 -11.44
N GLN A 140 -12.05 -3.93 -12.33
CA GLN A 140 -13.18 -3.01 -12.21
C GLN A 140 -14.42 -3.88 -12.36
N SER A 141 -15.17 -4.08 -11.27
CA SER A 141 -16.51 -4.65 -11.37
C SER A 141 -17.35 -3.64 -12.14
N PRO A 142 -18.03 -4.03 -13.23
CA PRO A 142 -18.99 -3.14 -13.86
C PRO A 142 -20.10 -2.88 -12.85
N GLU A 143 -20.30 -1.61 -12.49
CA GLU A 143 -21.49 -1.18 -11.77
C GLU A 143 -22.69 -1.63 -12.60
N SER A 144 -23.50 -2.50 -12.01
CA SER A 144 -24.82 -2.83 -12.51
C SER A 144 -25.67 -1.56 -12.45
N ARG A 145 -26.03 -1.04 -13.63
CA ARG A 145 -27.10 -0.07 -13.80
C ARG A 145 -28.42 -0.65 -13.31
#